data_a8d077db2f5d2f0f882c17718b4a5ff8
#
_entry.id   a8d077db2f5d2f0f882c17718b4a5ff8
#
_cell.length_a   1.000
_cell.length_b   1.000
_cell.length_c   1.000
_cell.angle_alpha   90.00
_cell.angle_beta   90.00
_cell.angle_gamma   90.00
#
_symmetry.space_group_name_H-M   'P 1'
#
loop_
_entity.id
_entity.type
_entity.pdbx_description
1 polymer ?
#
loop_
_entity_poly.entity_id
_entity_poly.type
_entity_poly.pdbx_seq_one_letter_code
_entity_poly.pdbx_strand_id
1 'polypeptide(L)'
;IVCLMSMALFGCGREKKEAVTVQPELVIGSDDYEPYNYQDENGDYAGVDVELAKEACRRIGYTPVFKQIQWDDKDIYLENGEVDCAWGSFSMDGREDDYIWVGPYMYSREVVMVRTDSDIYKLDDLAGKNVAVQSSTQPERIFLGQGYDIIPKVKNVYSFVEMNELFAALRKGYVDACAGHEIVMQEYLRQSGQKYRILDEEIIDSKLGVAFS
;
A
#
# COMPACT_ATOMS: atom_id res chain seq x y z
N ILE A 1 -37.02 28.28 -75.82
CA ILE A 1 -36.51 27.06 -75.17
C ILE A 1 -35.44 27.50 -74.20
N VAL A 2 -35.78 27.53 -72.92
CA VAL A 2 -34.84 27.90 -71.80
C VAL A 2 -34.43 26.60 -71.09
N CYS A 3 -33.16 26.28 -71.20
CA CYS A 3 -32.60 25.12 -70.52
C CYS A 3 -32.10 25.55 -69.09
N LEU A 4 -32.80 25.10 -68.04
CA LEU A 4 -32.38 25.25 -66.65
C LEU A 4 -31.38 24.15 -66.33
N MET A 5 -30.14 24.56 -66.01
CA MET A 5 -29.04 23.69 -65.58
C MET A 5 -29.04 23.68 -64.08
N SER A 6 -29.49 22.57 -63.46
CA SER A 6 -29.45 22.37 -61.99
C SER A 6 -28.03 21.95 -61.53
N MET A 7 -27.35 22.82 -60.81
CA MET A 7 -26.12 22.48 -60.15
C MET A 7 -26.40 21.75 -58.79
N ALA A 8 -26.12 20.45 -58.74
CA ALA A 8 -26.10 19.68 -57.51
C ALA A 8 -24.80 19.94 -56.76
N LEU A 9 -24.90 20.62 -55.63
CA LEU A 9 -23.79 20.79 -54.68
C LEU A 9 -23.63 19.49 -53.87
N PHE A 10 -22.63 18.68 -54.20
CA PHE A 10 -22.19 17.57 -53.35
C PHE A 10 -21.40 18.16 -52.20
N GLY A 11 -22.03 18.28 -51.04
CA GLY A 11 -21.38 18.57 -49.78
C GLY A 11 -20.56 17.36 -49.29
N CYS A 12 -19.25 17.41 -49.46
CA CYS A 12 -18.33 16.42 -48.87
C CYS A 12 -18.27 16.64 -47.36
N GLY A 13 -19.09 15.93 -46.58
CA GLY A 13 -18.99 15.87 -45.15
C GLY A 13 -17.71 15.12 -44.76
N ARG A 14 -16.71 15.88 -44.35
CA ARG A 14 -15.46 15.33 -43.78
C ARG A 14 -15.77 14.91 -42.35
N GLU A 15 -16.12 13.62 -42.14
CA GLU A 15 -16.13 13.05 -40.80
C GLU A 15 -14.74 13.23 -40.19
N LYS A 16 -14.66 14.07 -39.19
CA LYS A 16 -13.47 14.10 -38.31
C LYS A 16 -13.44 12.77 -37.53
N LYS A 17 -12.61 11.83 -37.96
CA LYS A 17 -12.19 10.73 -37.09
C LYS A 17 -11.53 11.39 -35.88
N GLU A 18 -12.21 11.38 -34.74
CA GLU A 18 -11.57 11.65 -33.47
C GLU A 18 -10.42 10.63 -33.30
N ALA A 19 -9.22 11.14 -33.27
CA ALA A 19 -8.07 10.30 -32.91
C ALA A 19 -8.30 9.80 -31.49
N VAL A 20 -8.44 8.48 -31.33
CA VAL A 20 -8.44 7.85 -30.02
C VAL A 20 -7.05 8.11 -29.45
N THR A 21 -6.95 9.09 -28.58
CA THR A 21 -5.72 9.33 -27.79
C THR A 21 -5.62 8.19 -26.79
N VAL A 22 -4.73 7.24 -27.05
CA VAL A 22 -4.37 6.22 -26.07
C VAL A 22 -3.63 6.95 -24.96
N GLN A 23 -4.20 6.92 -23.76
CA GLN A 23 -3.53 7.48 -22.58
C GLN A 23 -2.32 6.60 -22.23
N PRO A 24 -1.20 7.19 -21.82
CA PRO A 24 -0.06 6.42 -21.32
C PRO A 24 -0.47 5.63 -20.05
N GLU A 25 0.13 4.49 -19.87
CA GLU A 25 -0.08 3.67 -18.67
C GLU A 25 0.88 4.10 -17.57
N LEU A 26 0.45 3.94 -16.30
CA LEU A 26 1.28 4.00 -15.11
C LEU A 26 1.15 2.65 -14.41
N VAL A 27 2.23 1.87 -14.42
CA VAL A 27 2.27 0.56 -13.76
C VAL A 27 2.62 0.74 -12.28
N ILE A 28 1.67 0.38 -11.43
CA ILE A 28 1.72 0.59 -9.99
C ILE A 28 1.93 -0.76 -9.30
N GLY A 29 3.04 -0.90 -8.59
CA GLY A 29 3.36 -2.10 -7.80
C GLY A 29 2.89 -1.97 -6.35
N SER A 30 2.18 -2.99 -5.86
CA SER A 30 1.83 -3.15 -4.44
C SER A 30 1.67 -4.63 -4.10
N ASP A 31 1.75 -4.96 -2.82
CA ASP A 31 1.36 -6.27 -2.29
C ASP A 31 -0.14 -6.32 -1.94
N ASP A 32 -0.57 -7.44 -1.38
CA ASP A 32 -1.93 -7.59 -0.83
C ASP A 32 -1.95 -7.10 0.62
N TYR A 33 -2.41 -5.86 0.81
CA TYR A 33 -2.38 -5.14 2.08
C TYR A 33 -3.72 -4.45 2.36
N GLU A 34 -4.76 -5.25 2.65
CA GLU A 34 -6.11 -4.74 2.95
C GLU A 34 -6.10 -3.85 4.21
N PRO A 35 -6.78 -2.68 4.19
CA PRO A 35 -7.68 -2.14 3.17
C PRO A 35 -7.02 -1.12 2.20
N TYR A 36 -5.70 -1.05 2.11
CA TYR A 36 -5.00 -0.12 1.21
C TYR A 36 -5.00 -0.59 -0.23
N ASN A 37 -4.52 -1.82 -0.47
CA ASN A 37 -4.44 -2.49 -1.76
C ASN A 37 -4.82 -3.96 -1.58
N TYR A 38 -5.77 -4.44 -2.32
CA TYR A 38 -6.17 -5.85 -2.32
C TYR A 38 -6.97 -6.18 -3.58
N GLN A 39 -7.19 -7.45 -3.85
CA GLN A 39 -8.14 -7.87 -4.86
C GLN A 39 -9.45 -8.25 -4.18
N ASP A 40 -10.56 -7.72 -4.70
CA ASP A 40 -11.89 -8.06 -4.23
C ASP A 40 -12.31 -9.48 -4.65
N GLU A 41 -13.53 -9.89 -4.31
CA GLU A 41 -14.08 -11.22 -4.64
C GLU A 41 -14.17 -11.49 -6.16
N ASN A 42 -14.14 -10.44 -7.00
CA ASN A 42 -14.17 -10.53 -8.45
C ASN A 42 -12.75 -10.57 -9.06
N GLY A 43 -11.73 -10.34 -8.24
CA GLY A 43 -10.34 -10.19 -8.66
C GLY A 43 -9.97 -8.79 -9.14
N ASP A 44 -10.84 -7.79 -8.89
CA ASP A 44 -10.57 -6.40 -9.22
C ASP A 44 -9.76 -5.73 -8.10
N TYR A 45 -8.81 -4.88 -8.48
CA TYR A 45 -8.05 -4.09 -7.49
C TYR A 45 -8.93 -3.05 -6.81
N ALA A 46 -8.91 -3.06 -5.48
CA ALA A 46 -9.68 -2.23 -4.57
C ALA A 46 -8.81 -1.72 -3.42
N GLY A 47 -9.32 -0.75 -2.67
CA GLY A 47 -8.68 -0.19 -1.49
C GLY A 47 -8.36 1.30 -1.62
N VAL A 48 -7.92 1.88 -0.50
CA VAL A 48 -7.70 3.34 -0.38
C VAL A 48 -6.68 3.83 -1.41
N ASP A 49 -5.55 3.14 -1.52
CA ASP A 49 -4.48 3.55 -2.43
C ASP A 49 -4.87 3.32 -3.89
N VAL A 50 -5.63 2.26 -4.17
CA VAL A 50 -6.16 2.00 -5.51
C VAL A 50 -7.11 3.12 -5.97
N GLU A 51 -8.01 3.58 -5.09
CA GLU A 51 -8.93 4.67 -5.38
C GLU A 51 -8.18 6.00 -5.59
N LEU A 52 -7.17 6.28 -4.75
CA LEU A 52 -6.32 7.46 -4.89
C LEU A 52 -5.53 7.42 -6.20
N ALA A 53 -4.94 6.28 -6.54
CA ALA A 53 -4.18 6.10 -7.77
C ALA A 53 -5.07 6.28 -9.03
N LYS A 54 -6.27 5.69 -9.03
CA LYS A 54 -7.25 5.87 -10.11
C LYS A 54 -7.59 7.36 -10.32
N GLU A 55 -7.85 8.08 -9.22
CA GLU A 55 -8.19 9.51 -9.31
C GLU A 55 -6.97 10.37 -9.70
N ALA A 56 -5.78 10.09 -9.19
CA ALA A 56 -4.55 10.79 -9.57
C ALA A 56 -4.26 10.60 -11.08
N CYS A 57 -4.28 9.36 -11.56
CA CYS A 57 -4.07 9.04 -12.97
C CYS A 57 -5.10 9.73 -13.87
N ARG A 58 -6.38 9.72 -13.48
CA ARG A 58 -7.44 10.42 -14.21
C ARG A 58 -7.14 11.93 -14.37
N ARG A 59 -6.59 12.56 -13.33
CA ARG A 59 -6.26 14.01 -13.36
C ARG A 59 -5.07 14.32 -14.24
N ILE A 60 -4.08 13.45 -14.30
CA ILE A 60 -2.85 13.66 -15.08
C ILE A 60 -2.92 13.05 -16.49
N GLY A 61 -4.02 12.36 -16.84
CA GLY A 61 -4.24 11.79 -18.17
C GLY A 61 -3.50 10.46 -18.39
N TYR A 62 -3.32 9.67 -17.34
CA TYR A 62 -2.76 8.32 -17.37
C TYR A 62 -3.84 7.27 -17.13
N THR A 63 -3.55 6.04 -17.55
CA THR A 63 -4.34 4.83 -17.21
C THR A 63 -3.55 4.06 -16.15
N PRO A 64 -4.09 3.85 -14.93
CA PRO A 64 -3.40 3.06 -13.92
C PRO A 64 -3.47 1.56 -14.26
N VAL A 65 -2.34 0.87 -14.15
CA VAL A 65 -2.22 -0.58 -14.28
C VAL A 65 -1.66 -1.11 -12.98
N PHE A 66 -2.47 -1.85 -12.23
CA PHE A 66 -2.04 -2.40 -10.95
C PHE A 66 -1.36 -3.75 -11.14
N LYS A 67 -0.23 -3.93 -10.50
CA LYS A 67 0.57 -5.16 -10.51
C LYS A 67 0.84 -5.61 -9.08
N GLN A 68 0.40 -6.82 -8.74
CA GLN A 68 0.79 -7.42 -7.46
C GLN A 68 2.26 -7.83 -7.52
N ILE A 69 3.03 -7.41 -6.52
CA ILE A 69 4.45 -7.71 -6.37
C ILE A 69 4.70 -8.31 -4.99
N GLN A 70 5.85 -8.98 -4.84
CA GLN A 70 6.38 -9.29 -3.51
C GLN A 70 6.99 -8.01 -2.93
N TRP A 71 6.51 -7.58 -1.75
CA TRP A 71 6.93 -6.30 -1.17
C TRP A 71 8.44 -6.23 -0.88
N ASP A 72 9.04 -7.35 -0.51
CA ASP A 72 10.49 -7.46 -0.30
C ASP A 72 11.31 -7.18 -1.56
N ASP A 73 10.76 -7.48 -2.72
CA ASP A 73 11.42 -7.34 -4.00
C ASP A 73 11.06 -6.02 -4.72
N LYS A 74 10.34 -5.08 -4.07
CA LYS A 74 9.85 -3.84 -4.68
C LYS A 74 10.95 -3.03 -5.38
N ASP A 75 12.16 -3.02 -4.80
CA ASP A 75 13.30 -2.30 -5.37
C ASP A 75 13.74 -2.93 -6.70
N ILE A 76 13.73 -4.25 -6.78
CA ILE A 76 14.05 -4.99 -8.01
C ILE A 76 13.02 -4.68 -9.10
N TYR A 77 11.72 -4.64 -8.76
CA TYR A 77 10.66 -4.30 -9.71
C TYR A 77 10.78 -2.87 -10.23
N LEU A 78 11.14 -1.91 -9.36
CA LEU A 78 11.37 -0.52 -9.72
C LEU A 78 12.63 -0.37 -10.61
N GLU A 79 13.76 -0.94 -10.22
CA GLU A 79 15.04 -0.87 -10.94
C GLU A 79 14.94 -1.50 -12.34
N ASN A 80 14.20 -2.61 -12.47
CA ASN A 80 14.02 -3.29 -13.74
C ASN A 80 12.96 -2.63 -14.64
N GLY A 81 12.24 -1.61 -14.14
CA GLY A 81 11.15 -0.97 -14.86
C GLY A 81 9.92 -1.88 -15.07
N GLU A 82 9.75 -2.89 -14.22
CA GLU A 82 8.58 -3.76 -14.24
C GLU A 82 7.36 -3.10 -13.61
N VAL A 83 7.58 -2.11 -12.76
CA VAL A 83 6.63 -1.13 -12.25
C VAL A 83 7.23 0.26 -12.36
N ASP A 84 6.40 1.27 -12.60
CA ASP A 84 6.82 2.67 -12.65
C ASP A 84 6.95 3.26 -11.25
N CYS A 85 6.12 2.80 -10.32
CA CYS A 85 6.15 3.23 -8.92
C CYS A 85 5.68 2.12 -7.97
N ALA A 86 6.12 2.23 -6.70
CA ALA A 86 5.57 1.47 -5.57
C ALA A 86 4.57 2.36 -4.83
N TRP A 87 3.30 1.91 -4.79
CA TRP A 87 2.20 2.62 -4.14
C TRP A 87 1.35 1.63 -3.34
N GLY A 88 1.68 1.46 -2.07
CA GLY A 88 1.05 0.51 -1.17
C GLY A 88 1.34 0.87 0.27
N SER A 89 0.70 1.94 0.81
CA SER A 89 0.95 2.46 2.16
C SER A 89 2.45 2.58 2.52
N PHE A 90 3.28 2.96 1.55
CA PHE A 90 4.72 2.95 1.70
C PHE A 90 5.20 4.13 2.54
N SER A 91 5.79 3.83 3.72
CA SER A 91 6.35 4.83 4.62
C SER A 91 7.60 5.48 4.04
N MET A 92 7.60 6.82 4.00
CA MET A 92 8.75 7.62 3.57
C MET A 92 9.81 7.74 4.65
N ASP A 93 9.43 7.56 5.92
CA ASP A 93 10.28 7.84 7.09
C ASP A 93 11.55 6.99 7.09
N GLY A 94 12.70 7.69 7.14
CA GLY A 94 14.03 7.09 7.10
C GLY A 94 14.42 6.47 5.76
N ARG A 95 13.70 6.82 4.69
CA ARG A 95 13.95 6.41 3.29
C ARG A 95 13.90 7.60 2.34
N GLU A 96 14.00 8.82 2.87
CA GLU A 96 13.83 10.06 2.13
C GLU A 96 14.79 10.17 0.94
N ASP A 97 16.00 9.60 1.09
CA ASP A 97 17.05 9.63 0.08
C ASP A 97 17.10 8.37 -0.80
N ASP A 98 16.28 7.35 -0.50
CA ASP A 98 16.33 6.06 -1.19
C ASP A 98 15.49 6.06 -2.49
N TYR A 99 14.49 6.96 -2.60
CA TYR A 99 13.54 7.02 -3.71
C TYR A 99 13.23 8.45 -4.13
N ILE A 100 12.70 8.59 -5.35
CA ILE A 100 12.03 9.84 -5.75
C ILE A 100 10.60 9.77 -5.22
N TRP A 101 10.29 10.55 -4.18
CA TRP A 101 9.02 10.51 -3.51
C TRP A 101 8.01 11.51 -4.03
N VAL A 102 6.76 11.06 -4.18
CA VAL A 102 5.59 11.92 -4.32
C VAL A 102 4.71 11.75 -3.09
N GLY A 103 4.55 12.82 -2.32
CA GLY A 103 3.78 12.77 -1.09
C GLY A 103 4.30 13.75 -0.02
N PRO A 104 3.93 13.54 1.27
CA PRO A 104 3.04 12.47 1.73
C PRO A 104 1.59 12.69 1.26
N TYR A 105 0.88 11.62 0.89
CA TYR A 105 -0.54 11.67 0.56
C TYR A 105 -1.44 11.30 1.74
N MET A 106 -0.88 10.64 2.76
CA MET A 106 -1.58 10.21 3.96
C MET A 106 -0.58 10.09 5.12
N TYR A 107 -1.12 10.14 6.35
CA TYR A 107 -0.40 9.77 7.58
C TYR A 107 -1.07 8.54 8.17
N SER A 108 -0.28 7.63 8.72
CA SER A 108 -0.78 6.38 9.30
C SER A 108 0.01 6.03 10.55
N ARG A 109 -0.70 5.79 11.65
CA ARG A 109 -0.08 5.33 12.90
C ARG A 109 0.42 3.90 12.73
N GLU A 110 1.66 3.66 13.12
CA GLU A 110 2.19 2.31 13.31
C GLU A 110 1.91 1.89 14.76
N VAL A 111 1.26 0.77 14.93
CA VAL A 111 0.78 0.30 16.24
C VAL A 111 1.14 -1.15 16.50
N VAL A 112 0.98 -1.56 17.75
CA VAL A 112 1.16 -2.95 18.18
C VAL A 112 -0.20 -3.57 18.49
N MET A 113 -0.43 -4.76 17.94
CA MET A 113 -1.60 -5.58 18.24
C MET A 113 -1.20 -6.84 18.99
N VAL A 114 -1.97 -7.20 20.01
CA VAL A 114 -1.79 -8.36 20.86
C VAL A 114 -3.10 -9.13 21.04
N ARG A 115 -3.05 -10.36 21.51
CA ARG A 115 -4.26 -11.09 21.93
C ARG A 115 -4.88 -10.42 23.15
N THR A 116 -6.19 -10.53 23.31
CA THR A 116 -6.92 -9.94 24.44
C THR A 116 -6.51 -10.49 25.81
N ASP A 117 -5.98 -11.72 25.85
CA ASP A 117 -5.45 -12.38 27.06
C ASP A 117 -3.97 -12.06 27.37
N SER A 118 -3.34 -11.19 26.55
CA SER A 118 -1.94 -10.79 26.74
C SER A 118 -1.74 -9.86 27.93
N ASP A 119 -0.58 -9.96 28.58
CA ASP A 119 -0.10 -9.07 29.64
C ASP A 119 0.60 -7.81 29.14
N ILE A 120 0.64 -7.57 27.81
CA ILE A 120 1.28 -6.42 27.17
C ILE A 120 0.24 -5.30 27.03
N TYR A 121 0.38 -4.19 27.73
CA TYR A 121 -0.55 -3.04 27.71
C TYR A 121 0.07 -1.76 27.15
N LYS A 122 1.40 -1.67 27.11
CA LYS A 122 2.17 -0.53 26.60
C LYS A 122 3.42 -1.01 25.88
N LEU A 123 4.10 -0.12 25.15
CA LEU A 123 5.29 -0.46 24.38
C LEU A 123 6.43 -1.04 25.28
N ASP A 124 6.61 -0.52 26.49
CA ASP A 124 7.62 -1.03 27.43
C ASP A 124 7.45 -2.52 27.78
N ASP A 125 6.20 -3.02 27.76
CA ASP A 125 5.91 -4.43 28.09
C ASP A 125 6.37 -5.39 26.99
N LEU A 126 6.81 -4.87 25.84
CA LEU A 126 7.42 -5.67 24.76
C LEU A 126 8.84 -6.16 25.11
N ALA A 127 9.43 -5.67 26.21
CA ALA A 127 10.75 -6.11 26.65
C ALA A 127 10.80 -7.64 26.80
N GLY A 128 11.72 -8.27 26.05
CA GLY A 128 11.88 -9.73 26.06
C GLY A 128 10.77 -10.55 25.41
N LYS A 129 9.81 -9.94 24.74
CA LYS A 129 8.73 -10.60 23.97
C LYS A 129 9.16 -10.93 22.54
N ASN A 130 8.41 -11.82 21.90
CA ASN A 130 8.55 -12.14 20.48
C ASN A 130 7.56 -11.28 19.67
N VAL A 131 8.05 -10.53 18.70
CA VAL A 131 7.24 -9.63 17.88
C VAL A 131 7.30 -10.05 16.43
N ALA A 132 6.15 -10.04 15.75
CA ALA A 132 6.03 -10.24 14.31
C ALA A 132 5.84 -8.91 13.60
N VAL A 133 6.49 -8.76 12.46
CA VAL A 133 6.41 -7.61 11.57
C VAL A 133 6.34 -8.09 10.13
N GLN A 134 5.80 -7.27 9.23
CA GLN A 134 5.96 -7.54 7.80
C GLN A 134 7.38 -7.12 7.38
N SER A 135 7.99 -7.92 6.54
CA SER A 135 9.33 -7.71 6.01
C SER A 135 9.40 -6.43 5.16
N SER A 136 10.56 -5.77 5.15
CA SER A 136 10.82 -4.52 4.42
C SER A 136 9.90 -3.34 4.77
N THR A 137 9.24 -3.38 5.94
CA THR A 137 8.35 -2.31 6.42
C THR A 137 9.01 -1.40 7.46
N GLN A 138 8.34 -0.31 7.81
CA GLN A 138 8.82 0.61 8.83
C GLN A 138 8.85 -0.04 10.24
N PRO A 139 7.83 -0.80 10.67
CA PRO A 139 7.91 -1.54 11.93
C PRO A 139 9.12 -2.49 11.99
N GLU A 140 9.43 -3.21 10.92
CA GLU A 140 10.62 -4.08 10.91
C GLU A 140 11.90 -3.30 11.20
N ARG A 141 12.11 -2.17 10.52
CA ARG A 141 13.29 -1.31 10.74
C ARG A 141 13.41 -0.84 12.18
N ILE A 142 12.29 -0.45 12.78
CA ILE A 142 12.22 0.02 14.16
C ILE A 142 12.56 -1.12 15.12
N PHE A 143 11.93 -2.29 14.98
CA PHE A 143 12.16 -3.43 15.87
C PHE A 143 13.55 -4.05 15.71
N LEU A 144 14.17 -3.92 14.53
CA LEU A 144 15.57 -4.29 14.31
C LEU A 144 16.58 -3.22 14.80
N GLY A 145 16.10 -2.11 15.38
CA GLY A 145 16.95 -1.04 15.92
C GLY A 145 17.62 -0.16 14.88
N GLN A 146 17.05 -0.06 13.69
CA GLN A 146 17.58 0.75 12.60
C GLN A 146 17.14 2.22 12.72
N GLY A 147 17.85 2.99 13.56
CA GLY A 147 17.68 4.45 13.66
C GLY A 147 16.60 4.93 14.63
N TYR A 148 15.98 4.03 15.40
CA TYR A 148 14.94 4.36 16.37
C TYR A 148 15.20 3.74 17.72
N ASP A 149 15.13 4.55 18.78
CA ASP A 149 15.28 4.12 20.19
C ASP A 149 13.99 4.42 20.97
N ILE A 150 12.86 3.96 20.38
CA ILE A 150 11.49 4.25 20.88
C ILE A 150 10.79 3.02 21.44
N ILE A 151 11.36 1.83 21.27
CA ILE A 151 10.83 0.57 21.79
C ILE A 151 11.90 -0.15 22.61
N PRO A 152 11.50 -0.94 23.62
CA PRO A 152 12.44 -1.73 24.39
C PRO A 152 13.03 -2.87 23.56
N LYS A 153 14.15 -3.43 24.02
CA LYS A 153 14.74 -4.60 23.38
C LYS A 153 13.82 -5.80 23.50
N VAL A 154 13.27 -6.23 22.38
CA VAL A 154 12.48 -7.46 22.27
C VAL A 154 13.37 -8.70 22.27
N LYS A 155 12.79 -9.88 22.50
CA LYS A 155 13.54 -11.14 22.48
C LYS A 155 13.91 -11.54 21.06
N ASN A 156 12.91 -11.58 20.16
CA ASN A 156 13.08 -11.89 18.75
C ASN A 156 12.12 -11.04 17.92
N VAL A 157 12.56 -10.66 16.73
CA VAL A 157 11.74 -10.11 15.65
C VAL A 157 11.56 -11.20 14.61
N TYR A 158 10.33 -11.47 14.22
CA TYR A 158 9.98 -12.43 13.17
C TYR A 158 9.40 -11.65 12.00
N SER A 159 10.11 -11.64 10.88
CA SER A 159 9.69 -10.97 9.65
C SER A 159 8.94 -11.95 8.76
N PHE A 160 7.75 -11.55 8.34
CA PHE A 160 6.90 -12.32 7.43
C PHE A 160 6.70 -11.53 6.14
N VAL A 161 6.73 -12.21 5.01
CA VAL A 161 6.42 -11.59 3.72
C VAL A 161 4.93 -11.30 3.64
N GLU A 162 4.11 -12.28 4.01
CA GLU A 162 2.66 -12.21 3.88
C GLU A 162 1.98 -11.86 5.21
N MET A 163 1.05 -10.89 5.19
CA MET A 163 0.29 -10.47 6.37
C MET A 163 -0.53 -11.62 6.99
N ASN A 164 -1.06 -12.51 6.17
CA ASN A 164 -1.80 -13.68 6.65
C ASN A 164 -0.96 -14.62 7.52
N GLU A 165 0.32 -14.76 7.21
CA GLU A 165 1.26 -15.57 7.99
C GLU A 165 1.59 -14.89 9.32
N LEU A 166 1.80 -13.56 9.29
CA LEU A 166 2.01 -12.74 10.48
C LEU A 166 0.83 -12.88 11.46
N PHE A 167 -0.39 -12.70 11.00
CA PHE A 167 -1.57 -12.86 11.82
C PHE A 167 -1.79 -14.32 12.29
N ALA A 168 -1.43 -15.29 11.46
CA ALA A 168 -1.48 -16.70 11.87
C ALA A 168 -0.48 -17.00 12.99
N ALA A 169 0.71 -16.40 12.98
CA ALA A 169 1.70 -16.56 14.05
C ALA A 169 1.19 -15.99 15.38
N LEU A 170 0.56 -14.80 15.36
CA LEU A 170 -0.08 -14.22 16.54
C LEU A 170 -1.24 -15.09 17.06
N ARG A 171 -2.11 -15.54 16.16
CA ARG A 171 -3.25 -16.39 16.49
C ARG A 171 -2.83 -17.70 17.16
N LYS A 172 -1.76 -18.33 16.68
CA LYS A 172 -1.22 -19.59 17.21
C LYS A 172 -0.36 -19.42 18.45
N GLY A 173 -0.05 -18.17 18.87
CA GLY A 173 0.80 -17.88 20.01
C GLY A 173 2.29 -18.14 19.74
N TYR A 174 2.73 -18.16 18.50
CA TYR A 174 4.16 -18.26 18.14
C TYR A 174 4.88 -16.94 18.42
N VAL A 175 4.16 -15.84 18.36
CA VAL A 175 4.59 -14.51 18.76
C VAL A 175 3.63 -13.93 19.79
N ASP A 176 4.13 -12.99 20.60
CA ASP A 176 3.37 -12.32 21.65
C ASP A 176 2.62 -11.10 21.12
N ALA A 177 3.17 -10.44 20.11
CA ALA A 177 2.65 -9.23 19.51
C ALA A 177 2.94 -9.20 18.00
N CYS A 178 2.21 -8.37 17.26
CA CYS A 178 2.57 -7.96 15.91
C CYS A 178 2.43 -6.45 15.75
N ALA A 179 3.16 -5.88 14.78
CA ALA A 179 3.16 -4.45 14.53
C ALA A 179 2.94 -4.14 13.04
N GLY A 180 2.27 -3.01 12.77
CA GLY A 180 1.94 -2.51 11.44
C GLY A 180 1.00 -1.33 11.49
N HIS A 181 0.52 -0.91 10.33
CA HIS A 181 -0.41 0.19 10.19
C HIS A 181 -1.72 -0.05 10.94
N GLU A 182 -2.17 0.94 11.71
CA GLU A 182 -3.37 0.84 12.57
C GLU A 182 -4.61 0.40 11.79
N ILE A 183 -4.82 0.94 10.59
CA ILE A 183 -6.00 0.62 9.78
C ILE A 183 -6.03 -0.87 9.41
N VAL A 184 -4.88 -1.46 9.06
CA VAL A 184 -4.76 -2.90 8.77
C VAL A 184 -5.04 -3.74 10.02
N MET A 185 -4.50 -3.33 11.16
CA MET A 185 -4.76 -4.01 12.44
C MET A 185 -6.24 -3.94 12.84
N GLN A 186 -6.88 -2.78 12.62
CA GLN A 186 -8.32 -2.60 12.88
C GLN A 186 -9.17 -3.46 11.94
N GLU A 187 -8.79 -3.56 10.65
CA GLU A 187 -9.51 -4.42 9.71
C GLU A 187 -9.41 -5.89 10.12
N TYR A 188 -8.22 -6.36 10.50
CA TYR A 188 -8.07 -7.72 11.03
C TYR A 188 -8.87 -7.95 12.32
N LEU A 189 -8.93 -6.96 13.22
CA LEU A 189 -9.79 -7.03 14.42
C LEU A 189 -11.26 -7.19 14.05
N ARG A 190 -11.74 -6.43 13.07
CA ARG A 190 -13.13 -6.50 12.60
C ARG A 190 -13.48 -7.89 12.05
N GLN A 191 -12.56 -8.49 11.29
CA GLN A 191 -12.74 -9.82 10.70
C GLN A 191 -12.61 -10.95 11.73
N SER A 192 -11.76 -10.79 12.76
CA SER A 192 -11.41 -11.86 13.71
C SER A 192 -12.31 -11.99 14.93
N GLY A 193 -13.28 -11.08 15.11
CA GLY A 193 -14.26 -11.14 16.19
C GLY A 193 -13.72 -10.80 17.59
N GLN A 194 -12.96 -9.71 17.72
CA GLN A 194 -12.50 -9.11 19.00
C GLN A 194 -11.60 -10.01 19.88
N LYS A 195 -10.84 -10.91 19.29
CA LYS A 195 -9.86 -11.74 20.02
C LYS A 195 -8.53 -11.03 20.28
N TYR A 196 -8.39 -9.83 19.76
CA TYR A 196 -7.17 -9.03 19.82
C TYR A 196 -7.50 -7.63 20.31
N ARG A 197 -6.48 -6.89 20.68
CA ARG A 197 -6.53 -5.45 20.97
C ARG A 197 -5.29 -4.77 20.44
N ILE A 198 -5.44 -3.51 20.06
CA ILE A 198 -4.35 -2.62 19.69
C ILE A 198 -3.94 -1.86 20.96
N LEU A 199 -2.64 -1.63 21.15
CA LEU A 199 -2.16 -0.78 22.24
C LEU A 199 -2.56 0.67 21.97
N ASP A 200 -2.82 1.44 23.03
CA ASP A 200 -3.14 2.87 22.90
C ASP A 200 -1.93 3.70 22.43
N GLU A 201 -0.72 3.24 22.80
CA GLU A 201 0.53 3.86 22.37
C GLU A 201 0.83 3.50 20.91
N GLU A 202 1.22 4.52 20.16
CA GLU A 202 1.75 4.33 18.79
C GLU A 202 3.27 4.17 18.80
N ILE A 203 3.79 3.43 17.83
CA ILE A 203 5.22 3.34 17.60
C ILE A 203 5.71 4.63 16.94
N ILE A 204 5.06 5.03 15.85
CA ILE A 204 5.36 6.23 15.07
C ILE A 204 4.14 6.61 14.21
N ASP A 205 4.04 7.88 13.83
CA ASP A 205 3.11 8.36 12.81
C ASP A 205 3.85 8.44 11.47
N SER A 206 3.61 7.44 10.61
CA SER A 206 4.29 7.28 9.32
C SER A 206 3.69 8.16 8.24
N LYS A 207 4.57 8.79 7.44
CA LYS A 207 4.22 9.54 6.23
C LYS A 207 4.17 8.59 5.04
N LEU A 208 3.00 8.43 4.42
CA LEU A 208 2.83 7.56 3.27
C LEU A 208 3.04 8.30 1.96
N GLY A 209 3.88 7.76 1.09
CA GLY A 209 4.22 8.33 -0.20
C GLY A 209 4.20 7.31 -1.33
N VAL A 210 4.31 7.81 -2.55
CA VAL A 210 4.51 7.02 -3.76
C VAL A 210 5.98 7.08 -4.13
N ALA A 211 6.65 5.94 -4.25
CA ALA A 211 8.07 5.83 -4.53
C ALA A 211 8.33 5.51 -6.00
N PHE A 212 9.22 6.29 -6.60
CA PHE A 212 9.78 6.06 -7.94
C PHE A 212 11.29 5.78 -7.80
N SER A 213 11.89 5.06 -8.77
CA SER A 213 13.35 4.86 -8.84
C SER A 213 14.10 6.08 -9.35
#